data_2817599cb5229a5c1516eed052121ce4
#
_entry.id   2817599cb5229a5c1516eed052121ce4
#
_cell.length_a   1.000
_cell.length_b   1.000
_cell.length_c   1.000
_cell.angle_alpha   90.00
_cell.angle_beta   90.00
_cell.angle_gamma   90.00
#
_symmetry.space_group_name_H-M   'P 1'
#
loop_
_entity.id
_entity.type
_entity.pdbx_description
1 polymer ?
#
loop_
_entity_poly.entity_id
_entity_poly.type
_entity_poly.pdbx_seq_one_letter_code
_entity_poly.pdbx_strand_id
1 'polypeptide(L)'
;MFDLDCDTHSVEQHLSKLEPELIKVKGLRIPGVWSVWEAGVRAILGQQVSVKAAINHLNNLVDTISSQDLPTPTEVAQTDLSFLRMPESRKQTLARYAEYMCQHPDSLPSHWLTIKGIGPWTVQYAELRGERVKDCFVEGDLIVKKRRIDYPNLNKQSVSPWGSYATLHLWNQ
;
A
#
# COMPACT_ATOMS: atom_id res chain seq x y z
N MET A 1 -3.39 -9.76 -8.49
CA MET A 1 -3.04 -11.13 -8.10
C MET A 1 -3.42 -11.32 -6.63
N PHE A 2 -4.03 -12.44 -6.23
CA PHE A 2 -4.47 -12.70 -4.86
C PHE A 2 -3.59 -13.78 -4.21
N ASP A 3 -3.54 -13.81 -2.88
CA ASP A 3 -2.88 -14.80 -2.06
C ASP A 3 -3.72 -16.09 -1.92
N LEU A 4 -3.84 -16.85 -3.00
CA LEU A 4 -4.73 -18.01 -3.09
C LEU A 4 -4.38 -19.13 -2.10
N ASP A 5 -3.15 -19.18 -1.60
CA ASP A 5 -2.67 -20.19 -0.65
C ASP A 5 -3.06 -19.88 0.81
N CYS A 6 -3.75 -18.77 1.08
CA CYS A 6 -4.17 -18.43 2.44
C CYS A 6 -5.44 -19.17 2.82
N ASP A 7 -5.43 -19.79 4.01
CA ASP A 7 -6.63 -20.28 4.68
C ASP A 7 -7.37 -19.11 5.34
N THR A 8 -8.29 -18.50 4.59
CA THR A 8 -9.10 -17.38 5.08
C THR A 8 -10.01 -17.75 6.25
N HIS A 9 -10.37 -19.02 6.40
CA HIS A 9 -11.18 -19.47 7.53
C HIS A 9 -10.40 -19.33 8.85
N SER A 10 -9.15 -19.78 8.88
CA SER A 10 -8.27 -19.61 10.05
C SER A 10 -8.03 -18.14 10.40
N VAL A 11 -7.85 -17.28 9.37
CA VAL A 11 -7.75 -15.82 9.55
C VAL A 11 -8.99 -15.25 10.23
N GLU A 12 -10.16 -15.53 9.67
CA GLU A 12 -11.45 -15.05 10.17
C GLU A 12 -11.72 -15.56 11.58
N GLN A 13 -11.42 -16.82 11.87
CA GLN A 13 -11.56 -17.38 13.21
C GLN A 13 -10.67 -16.67 14.23
N HIS A 14 -9.41 -16.36 13.88
CA HIS A 14 -8.51 -15.63 14.76
C HIS A 14 -9.01 -14.21 15.02
N LEU A 15 -9.33 -13.47 13.97
CA LEU A 15 -9.76 -12.07 14.08
C LEU A 15 -11.14 -11.93 14.75
N SER A 16 -12.08 -12.86 14.52
CA SER A 16 -13.39 -12.87 15.18
C SER A 16 -13.32 -13.14 16.68
N LYS A 17 -12.27 -13.83 17.17
CA LYS A 17 -12.04 -14.00 18.62
C LYS A 17 -11.63 -12.69 19.28
N LEU A 18 -10.95 -11.82 18.54
CA LEU A 18 -10.54 -10.50 19.03
C LEU A 18 -11.71 -9.51 18.96
N GLU A 19 -12.38 -9.47 17.81
CA GLU A 19 -13.47 -8.55 17.50
C GLU A 19 -14.52 -9.27 16.65
N PRO A 20 -15.62 -9.78 17.24
CA PRO A 20 -16.64 -10.56 16.53
C PRO A 20 -17.27 -9.81 15.34
N GLU A 21 -17.42 -8.49 15.46
CA GLU A 21 -18.05 -7.64 14.44
C GLU A 21 -17.09 -7.15 13.35
N LEU A 22 -15.81 -7.53 13.39
CA LEU A 22 -14.83 -7.11 12.39
C LEU A 22 -15.06 -7.73 11.02
N ILE A 23 -15.50 -8.99 11.00
CA ILE A 23 -15.64 -9.77 9.76
C ILE A 23 -16.97 -9.47 9.07
N LYS A 24 -17.00 -8.44 8.23
CA LYS A 24 -18.18 -8.12 7.40
C LYS A 24 -18.15 -8.83 6.05
N VAL A 25 -16.97 -9.10 5.52
CA VAL A 25 -16.76 -9.79 4.25
C VAL A 25 -15.96 -11.07 4.49
N LYS A 26 -16.52 -12.23 4.16
CA LYS A 26 -15.83 -13.52 4.26
C LYS A 26 -14.96 -13.78 3.03
N GLY A 27 -13.92 -14.58 3.21
CA GLY A 27 -13.01 -14.97 2.14
C GLY A 27 -12.14 -13.80 1.62
N LEU A 28 -11.95 -12.76 2.44
CA LEU A 28 -11.13 -11.60 2.05
C LEU A 28 -9.67 -12.05 1.84
N ARG A 29 -9.11 -11.64 0.70
CA ARG A 29 -7.73 -11.97 0.31
C ARG A 29 -6.92 -10.73 0.06
N ILE A 30 -5.60 -10.82 0.23
CA ILE A 30 -4.71 -9.70 -0.04
C ILE A 30 -4.70 -9.44 -1.56
N PRO A 31 -5.23 -8.28 -2.03
CA PRO A 31 -5.18 -7.93 -3.44
C PRO A 31 -3.81 -7.32 -3.75
N GLY A 32 -2.89 -8.14 -4.24
CA GLY A 32 -1.55 -7.70 -4.63
C GLY A 32 -1.55 -6.93 -5.95
N VAL A 33 -0.50 -6.16 -6.17
CA VAL A 33 -0.14 -5.52 -7.44
C VAL A 33 0.92 -6.35 -8.18
N TRP A 34 1.27 -5.94 -9.41
CA TRP A 34 2.17 -6.74 -10.25
C TRP A 34 3.63 -6.70 -9.81
N SER A 35 4.06 -5.60 -9.19
CA SER A 35 5.44 -5.43 -8.74
C SER A 35 5.53 -4.58 -7.47
N VAL A 36 6.65 -4.71 -6.78
CA VAL A 36 6.99 -3.86 -5.62
C VAL A 36 7.15 -2.40 -6.06
N TRP A 37 7.69 -2.15 -7.26
CA TRP A 37 7.73 -0.83 -7.88
C TRP A 37 6.35 -0.21 -7.98
N GLU A 38 5.38 -0.93 -8.54
CA GLU A 38 3.99 -0.47 -8.65
C GLU A 38 3.39 -0.14 -7.27
N ALA A 39 3.64 -0.99 -6.28
CA ALA A 39 3.16 -0.75 -4.91
C ALA A 39 3.67 0.58 -4.34
N GLY A 40 4.95 0.88 -4.54
CA GLY A 40 5.56 2.13 -4.10
C GLY A 40 4.99 3.35 -4.83
N VAL A 41 4.85 3.28 -6.16
CA VAL A 41 4.21 4.34 -6.95
C VAL A 41 2.80 4.62 -6.44
N ARG A 42 1.97 3.58 -6.29
CA ARG A 42 0.59 3.72 -5.77
C ARG A 42 0.55 4.30 -4.38
N ALA A 43 1.46 3.87 -3.50
CA ALA A 43 1.56 4.41 -2.15
C ALA A 43 1.91 5.91 -2.16
N ILE A 44 2.93 6.33 -2.93
CA ILE A 44 3.35 7.73 -3.02
C ILE A 44 2.23 8.60 -3.59
N LEU A 45 1.59 8.16 -4.68
CA LEU A 45 0.47 8.88 -5.30
C LEU A 45 -0.76 8.95 -4.38
N GLY A 46 -0.92 7.97 -3.48
CA GLY A 46 -2.02 7.88 -2.52
C GLY A 46 -1.81 8.62 -1.20
N GLN A 47 -0.63 9.18 -0.94
CA GLN A 47 -0.37 9.90 0.31
C GLN A 47 -1.35 11.05 0.52
N GLN A 48 -2.08 11.03 1.65
CA GLN A 48 -2.98 12.12 2.09
C GLN A 48 -4.04 12.55 1.06
N VAL A 49 -4.49 11.64 0.22
CA VAL A 49 -5.58 11.89 -0.75
C VAL A 49 -6.63 10.78 -0.72
N SER A 50 -7.78 11.02 -1.30
CA SER A 50 -8.81 9.99 -1.49
C SER A 50 -8.35 8.94 -2.51
N VAL A 51 -8.90 7.73 -2.42
CA VAL A 51 -8.64 6.64 -3.37
C VAL A 51 -8.92 7.09 -4.81
N LYS A 52 -10.01 7.84 -5.04
CA LYS A 52 -10.33 8.40 -6.36
C LYS A 52 -9.25 9.34 -6.89
N ALA A 53 -8.71 10.20 -6.03
CA ALA A 53 -7.62 11.11 -6.43
C ALA A 53 -6.32 10.34 -6.70
N ALA A 54 -6.00 9.32 -5.90
CA ALA A 54 -4.85 8.45 -6.14
C ALA A 54 -4.93 7.72 -7.48
N ILE A 55 -6.10 7.18 -7.83
CA ILE A 55 -6.36 6.54 -9.14
C ILE A 55 -6.18 7.55 -10.27
N ASN A 56 -6.71 8.76 -10.13
CA ASN A 56 -6.54 9.80 -11.15
C ASN A 56 -5.07 10.19 -11.35
N HIS A 57 -4.28 10.29 -10.27
CA HIS A 57 -2.85 10.56 -10.40
C HIS A 57 -2.12 9.42 -11.10
N LEU A 58 -2.47 8.17 -10.79
CA LEU A 58 -1.88 7.00 -11.45
C LEU A 58 -2.24 6.96 -12.94
N ASN A 59 -3.50 7.17 -13.30
CA ASN A 59 -3.92 7.21 -14.69
C ASN A 59 -3.19 8.32 -15.45
N ASN A 60 -3.11 9.53 -14.90
CA ASN A 60 -2.36 10.62 -15.52
C ASN A 60 -0.87 10.28 -15.70
N LEU A 61 -0.27 9.56 -14.77
CA LEU A 61 1.13 9.11 -14.89
C LEU A 61 1.27 8.13 -16.07
N VAL A 62 0.40 7.12 -16.14
CA VAL A 62 0.41 6.11 -17.21
C VAL A 62 0.13 6.77 -18.56
N ASP A 63 -0.95 7.54 -18.68
CA ASP A 63 -1.40 8.14 -19.96
C ASP A 63 -0.34 9.10 -20.53
N THR A 64 0.43 9.78 -19.65
CA THR A 64 1.42 10.77 -20.10
C THR A 64 2.76 10.13 -20.48
N ILE A 65 3.17 9.08 -19.78
CA ILE A 65 4.52 8.52 -19.96
C ILE A 65 4.51 7.29 -20.89
N SER A 66 3.60 6.31 -20.65
CA SER A 66 3.68 5.02 -21.36
C SER A 66 2.44 4.63 -22.15
N SER A 67 1.30 5.26 -21.93
CA SER A 67 0.01 5.06 -22.61
C SER A 67 -0.69 3.70 -22.42
N GLN A 68 -0.04 2.64 -21.92
CA GLN A 68 -0.66 1.32 -21.75
C GLN A 68 -0.33 0.65 -20.43
N ASP A 69 0.93 0.68 -20.02
CA ASP A 69 1.42 0.01 -18.81
C ASP A 69 1.95 1.00 -17.78
N LEU A 70 2.18 0.53 -16.56
CA LEU A 70 2.85 1.36 -15.56
C LEU A 70 4.25 1.71 -16.05
N PRO A 71 4.63 3.01 -16.09
CA PRO A 71 5.97 3.42 -16.48
C PRO A 71 7.04 2.76 -15.63
N THR A 72 8.16 2.42 -16.24
CA THR A 72 9.35 1.89 -15.57
C THR A 72 10.00 2.96 -14.65
N PRO A 73 10.83 2.54 -13.68
CA PRO A 73 11.60 3.49 -12.88
C PRO A 73 12.39 4.49 -13.74
N THR A 74 13.02 4.02 -14.81
CA THR A 74 13.83 4.84 -15.71
C THR A 74 13.00 5.90 -16.44
N GLU A 75 11.82 5.53 -16.96
CA GLU A 75 10.91 6.46 -17.63
C GLU A 75 10.42 7.53 -16.67
N VAL A 76 10.05 7.17 -15.44
CA VAL A 76 9.62 8.13 -14.42
C VAL A 76 10.77 9.05 -14.00
N ALA A 77 11.97 8.53 -13.80
CA ALA A 77 13.15 9.31 -13.40
C ALA A 77 13.57 10.33 -14.46
N GLN A 78 13.31 10.04 -15.75
CA GLN A 78 13.67 10.92 -16.88
C GLN A 78 12.56 11.90 -17.28
N THR A 79 11.38 11.81 -16.69
CA THR A 79 10.21 12.61 -17.08
C THR A 79 10.04 13.80 -16.13
N ASP A 80 9.75 14.98 -16.68
CA ASP A 80 9.25 16.11 -15.89
C ASP A 80 7.82 15.81 -15.37
N LEU A 81 7.69 15.67 -14.05
CA LEU A 81 6.43 15.34 -13.39
C LEU A 81 5.52 16.56 -13.16
N SER A 82 5.76 17.69 -13.79
CA SER A 82 4.99 18.94 -13.63
C SER A 82 3.50 18.78 -13.99
N PHE A 83 3.18 17.87 -14.92
CA PHE A 83 1.79 17.54 -15.32
C PHE A 83 0.96 16.92 -14.20
N LEU A 84 1.58 16.32 -13.19
CA LEU A 84 0.86 15.76 -12.04
C LEU A 84 0.35 16.89 -11.14
N ARG A 85 -0.97 16.99 -10.98
CA ARG A 85 -1.62 18.00 -10.14
C ARG A 85 -1.58 17.60 -8.67
N MET A 86 -0.38 17.61 -8.09
CA MET A 86 -0.13 17.27 -6.69
C MET A 86 0.98 18.17 -6.10
N PRO A 87 1.15 18.19 -4.75
CA PRO A 87 2.21 18.97 -4.11
C PRO A 87 3.59 18.61 -4.65
N GLU A 88 4.44 19.64 -4.82
CA GLU A 88 5.80 19.48 -5.35
C GLU A 88 6.63 18.50 -4.53
N SER A 89 6.49 18.51 -3.20
CA SER A 89 7.17 17.56 -2.32
C SER A 89 6.88 16.09 -2.66
N ARG A 90 5.65 15.80 -3.12
CA ARG A 90 5.26 14.43 -3.51
C ARG A 90 5.82 14.05 -4.87
N LYS A 91 5.85 14.97 -5.85
CA LYS A 91 6.52 14.76 -7.14
C LYS A 91 8.00 14.45 -6.94
N GLN A 92 8.66 15.22 -6.08
CA GLN A 92 10.07 14.98 -5.72
C GLN A 92 10.27 13.65 -5.00
N THR A 93 9.31 13.20 -4.18
CA THR A 93 9.36 11.87 -3.57
C THR A 93 9.28 10.79 -4.63
N LEU A 94 8.36 10.93 -5.60
CA LEU A 94 8.21 9.98 -6.70
C LEU A 94 9.47 9.92 -7.57
N ALA A 95 10.06 11.07 -7.91
CA ALA A 95 11.32 11.13 -8.67
C ALA A 95 12.47 10.43 -7.92
N ARG A 96 12.68 10.73 -6.62
CA ARG A 96 13.71 10.06 -5.80
C ARG A 96 13.48 8.56 -5.69
N TYR A 97 12.23 8.15 -5.57
CA TYR A 97 11.89 6.72 -5.53
C TYR A 97 12.21 6.04 -6.85
N ALA A 98 11.91 6.69 -7.98
CA ALA A 98 12.27 6.18 -9.31
C ALA A 98 13.79 6.07 -9.49
N GLU A 99 14.55 7.12 -9.15
CA GLU A 99 16.02 7.09 -9.16
C GLU A 99 16.59 5.97 -8.29
N TYR A 100 16.06 5.82 -7.08
CA TYR A 100 16.46 4.75 -6.17
C TYR A 100 16.21 3.37 -6.76
N MET A 101 15.04 3.13 -7.34
CA MET A 101 14.67 1.84 -7.95
C MET A 101 15.44 1.55 -9.24
N CYS A 102 15.92 2.57 -9.97
CA CYS A 102 16.88 2.36 -11.07
C CYS A 102 18.21 1.77 -10.60
N GLN A 103 18.67 2.18 -9.42
CA GLN A 103 19.94 1.73 -8.84
C GLN A 103 19.78 0.43 -8.05
N HIS A 104 18.59 0.17 -7.52
CA HIS A 104 18.28 -0.95 -6.62
C HIS A 104 16.97 -1.63 -7.03
N PRO A 105 16.90 -2.30 -8.21
CA PRO A 105 15.66 -2.82 -8.78
C PRO A 105 14.98 -3.89 -7.91
N ASP A 106 15.76 -4.64 -7.13
CA ASP A 106 15.29 -5.71 -6.23
C ASP A 106 15.17 -5.25 -4.76
N SER A 107 15.17 -3.93 -4.52
CA SER A 107 15.12 -3.40 -3.16
C SER A 107 13.78 -3.73 -2.48
N LEU A 108 13.86 -4.24 -1.26
CA LEU A 108 12.70 -4.46 -0.40
C LEU A 108 12.14 -3.13 0.15
N PRO A 109 10.82 -3.02 0.36
CA PRO A 109 10.20 -1.82 0.90
C PRO A 109 10.81 -1.32 2.22
N SER A 110 11.28 -2.24 3.08
CA SER A 110 11.93 -1.90 4.36
C SER A 110 13.16 -0.99 4.20
N HIS A 111 13.84 -1.02 3.06
CA HIS A 111 15.01 -0.17 2.78
C HIS A 111 14.64 1.26 2.35
N TRP A 112 13.39 1.53 1.99
CA TRP A 112 12.97 2.81 1.41
C TRP A 112 12.85 3.96 2.42
N LEU A 113 12.94 3.68 3.71
CA LEU A 113 12.90 4.72 4.75
C LEU A 113 14.05 5.74 4.62
N THR A 114 15.10 5.42 3.86
CA THR A 114 16.19 6.34 3.52
C THR A 114 15.79 7.38 2.47
N ILE A 115 14.71 7.12 1.72
CA ILE A 115 14.23 8.01 0.65
C ILE A 115 13.39 9.13 1.27
N LYS A 116 13.82 10.38 1.09
CA LYS A 116 13.10 11.55 1.62
C LYS A 116 11.67 11.62 1.06
N GLY A 117 10.68 11.59 1.97
CA GLY A 117 9.26 11.61 1.64
C GLY A 117 8.58 10.24 1.72
N ILE A 118 9.35 9.16 1.90
CA ILE A 118 8.82 7.84 2.21
C ILE A 118 8.86 7.63 3.72
N GLY A 119 7.69 7.34 4.30
CA GLY A 119 7.53 7.04 5.71
C GLY A 119 7.05 5.61 5.93
N PRO A 120 6.90 5.21 7.22
CA PRO A 120 6.48 3.85 7.58
C PRO A 120 5.18 3.39 6.91
N TRP A 121 4.20 4.28 6.72
CA TRP A 121 2.95 3.96 6.03
C TRP A 121 3.17 3.53 4.58
N THR A 122 4.05 4.23 3.84
CA THR A 122 4.37 3.89 2.44
C THR A 122 5.05 2.53 2.35
N VAL A 123 5.98 2.25 3.26
CA VAL A 123 6.67 0.96 3.36
C VAL A 123 5.66 -0.15 3.64
N GLN A 124 4.86 -0.02 4.69
CA GLN A 124 3.85 -1.01 5.07
C GLN A 124 2.81 -1.25 3.96
N TYR A 125 2.38 -0.20 3.27
CA TYR A 125 1.49 -0.35 2.11
C TYR A 125 2.15 -1.20 1.01
N ALA A 126 3.42 -0.95 0.72
CA ALA A 126 4.17 -1.71 -0.30
C ALA A 126 4.44 -3.17 0.14
N GLU A 127 4.74 -3.41 1.40
CA GLU A 127 4.84 -4.77 1.97
C GLU A 127 3.50 -5.53 1.82
N LEU A 128 2.38 -4.87 2.17
CA LEU A 128 1.06 -5.48 2.09
C LEU A 128 0.65 -5.76 0.64
N ARG A 129 0.82 -4.78 -0.28
CA ARG A 129 0.29 -4.84 -1.65
C ARG A 129 1.28 -5.40 -2.66
N GLY A 130 2.57 -5.13 -2.49
CA GLY A 130 3.63 -5.56 -3.40
C GLY A 130 4.18 -6.94 -3.06
N GLU A 131 4.55 -7.14 -1.80
CA GLU A 131 5.11 -8.39 -1.32
C GLU A 131 4.06 -9.36 -0.77
N ARG A 132 2.83 -8.88 -0.52
CA ARG A 132 1.73 -9.66 0.07
C ARG A 132 2.08 -10.27 1.43
N VAL A 133 2.84 -9.52 2.21
CA VAL A 133 3.17 -9.91 3.59
C VAL A 133 1.87 -10.13 4.37
N LYS A 134 1.70 -11.29 4.97
CA LYS A 134 0.47 -11.65 5.70
C LYS A 134 0.33 -10.91 7.02
N ASP A 135 1.44 -10.55 7.64
CA ASP A 135 1.49 -9.91 8.95
C ASP A 135 2.02 -8.47 8.87
N CYS A 136 1.31 -7.61 8.14
CA CYS A 136 1.57 -6.18 8.06
C CYS A 136 0.34 -5.39 8.52
N PHE A 137 0.32 -5.00 9.80
CA PHE A 137 -0.76 -4.16 10.34
C PHE A 137 -0.42 -2.68 10.16
N VAL A 138 -1.15 -1.99 9.26
CA VAL A 138 -0.84 -0.61 8.84
C VAL A 138 -1.42 0.39 9.84
N GLU A 139 -0.87 0.41 11.06
CA GLU A 139 -1.35 1.27 12.16
C GLU A 139 -1.31 2.77 11.85
N GLY A 140 -0.40 3.19 10.96
CA GLY A 140 -0.25 4.58 10.51
C GLY A 140 -1.37 5.07 9.59
N ASP A 141 -2.16 4.17 9.02
CA ASP A 141 -3.23 4.49 8.08
C ASP A 141 -4.39 5.24 8.76
N LEU A 142 -4.92 6.26 8.09
CA LEU A 142 -5.99 7.11 8.64
C LEU A 142 -7.30 6.34 8.83
N ILE A 143 -7.63 5.43 7.92
CA ILE A 143 -8.85 4.62 8.01
C ILE A 143 -8.69 3.60 9.14
N VAL A 144 -7.54 2.94 9.22
CA VAL A 144 -7.22 2.01 10.31
C VAL A 144 -7.31 2.72 11.66
N LYS A 145 -6.68 3.90 11.83
CA LYS A 145 -6.75 4.68 13.07
C LYS A 145 -8.19 5.03 13.45
N LYS A 146 -8.99 5.48 12.48
CA LYS A 146 -10.38 5.86 12.70
C LYS A 146 -11.23 4.65 13.11
N ARG A 147 -11.12 3.54 12.38
CA ARG A 147 -11.95 2.34 12.61
C ARG A 147 -11.54 1.58 13.86
N ARG A 148 -10.27 1.60 14.26
CA ARG A 148 -9.81 0.98 15.51
C ARG A 148 -10.51 1.52 16.76
N ILE A 149 -11.14 2.68 16.72
CA ILE A 149 -11.93 3.20 17.84
C ILE A 149 -13.07 2.24 18.17
N ASP A 150 -13.69 1.65 17.14
CA ASP A 150 -14.79 0.70 17.27
C ASP A 150 -14.31 -0.73 17.54
N TYR A 151 -13.00 -1.00 17.40
CA TYR A 151 -12.35 -2.30 17.54
C TYR A 151 -11.12 -2.23 18.45
N PRO A 152 -11.28 -1.99 19.76
CA PRO A 152 -10.19 -1.64 20.67
C PRO A 152 -9.18 -2.77 20.92
N ASN A 153 -9.57 -4.03 20.69
CA ASN A 153 -8.68 -5.18 20.89
C ASN A 153 -7.69 -5.39 19.74
N LEU A 154 -7.82 -4.63 18.64
CA LEU A 154 -6.90 -4.75 17.51
C LEU A 154 -5.64 -3.91 17.73
N ASN A 155 -4.51 -4.56 17.80
CA ASN A 155 -3.19 -3.95 17.81
C ASN A 155 -2.19 -4.89 17.11
N LYS A 156 -0.98 -4.41 16.82
CA LYS A 156 0.02 -5.16 16.06
C LYS A 156 0.29 -6.55 16.64
N GLN A 157 0.30 -6.70 17.97
CA GLN A 157 0.57 -7.96 18.63
C GLN A 157 -0.64 -8.90 18.57
N SER A 158 -1.84 -8.38 18.85
CA SER A 158 -3.07 -9.22 18.90
C SER A 158 -3.46 -9.76 17.53
N VAL A 159 -3.30 -8.98 16.47
CA VAL A 159 -3.68 -9.41 15.10
C VAL A 159 -2.66 -10.35 14.44
N SER A 160 -1.44 -10.43 14.96
CA SER A 160 -0.40 -11.32 14.42
C SER A 160 -0.85 -12.80 14.51
N PRO A 161 -0.62 -13.61 13.46
CA PRO A 161 0.18 -13.35 12.26
C PRO A 161 -0.66 -12.81 11.06
N TRP A 162 -1.79 -12.18 11.28
CA TRP A 162 -2.78 -11.79 10.26
C TRP A 162 -2.96 -10.28 10.13
N GLY A 163 -1.94 -9.49 10.42
CA GLY A 163 -1.98 -8.01 10.43
C GLY A 163 -2.50 -7.40 9.14
N SER A 164 -2.12 -7.94 7.97
CA SER A 164 -2.60 -7.45 6.67
C SER A 164 -4.10 -7.70 6.48
N TYR A 165 -4.60 -8.83 6.92
CA TYR A 165 -6.05 -9.13 6.84
C TYR A 165 -6.85 -8.26 7.79
N ALA A 166 -6.36 -8.03 9.02
CA ALA A 166 -6.98 -7.08 9.94
C ALA A 166 -7.05 -5.67 9.32
N THR A 167 -5.97 -5.21 8.67
CA THR A 167 -5.96 -3.95 7.93
C THR A 167 -7.01 -3.94 6.82
N LEU A 168 -7.09 -5.01 6.02
CA LEU A 168 -8.07 -5.11 4.92
C LEU A 168 -9.52 -5.14 5.42
N HIS A 169 -9.81 -5.85 6.51
CA HIS A 169 -11.13 -5.84 7.14
C HIS A 169 -11.50 -4.44 7.63
N LEU A 170 -10.57 -3.69 8.22
CA LEU A 170 -10.80 -2.31 8.62
C LEU A 170 -11.05 -1.38 7.43
N TRP A 171 -10.38 -1.60 6.29
CA TRP A 171 -10.63 -0.81 5.06
C TRP A 171 -12.01 -1.11 4.44
N ASN A 172 -12.60 -2.28 4.72
CA ASN A 172 -13.89 -2.72 4.18
C ASN A 172 -15.07 -2.52 5.16
N GLN A 173 -14.93 -1.69 6.19
CA GLN A 173 -16.02 -1.32 7.12
C GLN A 173 -16.96 -0.26 6.56
#